data_5f5cad3522e052eb7f7dfd4cf34c02e6
#
_entry.id   5f5cad3522e052eb7f7dfd4cf34c02e6
#
_cell.length_a   1.000
_cell.length_b   1.000
_cell.length_c   1.000
_cell.angle_alpha   90.00
_cell.angle_beta   90.00
_cell.angle_gamma   90.00
#
_symmetry.space_group_name_H-M   'P 1'
#
loop_
_entity.id
_entity.type
_entity.pdbx_description
1 polymer ?
#
loop_
_entity_poly.entity_id
_entity_poly.type
_entity_poly.pdbx_seq_one_letter_code
_entity_poly.pdbx_strand_id
1 'polypeptide(L)' 'MGWGMWVLMLVGMAGFWAVVLMGIRALFLAGGNTPA' A
#
# COMPACT_ATOMS: atom_id res chain seq x y z
N MET A 1 -10.30 -2.93 26.89
CA MET A 1 -10.32 -3.69 25.93
C MET A 1 -9.56 -3.29 24.75
N GLY A 2 -8.91 -4.09 24.10
CA GLY A 2 -7.97 -3.71 23.09
C GLY A 2 -8.44 -3.90 21.70
N TRP A 3 -9.71 -3.97 21.49
CA TRP A 3 -10.05 -4.22 20.11
C TRP A 3 -10.16 -2.95 19.26
N GLY A 4 -10.17 -1.83 19.92
CA GLY A 4 -10.00 -0.60 19.17
C GLY A 4 -8.61 -0.53 18.55
N MET A 5 -7.65 -1.04 19.28
CA MET A 5 -6.28 -1.09 18.79
C MET A 5 -6.13 -2.08 17.64
N TRP A 6 -6.85 -3.15 17.72
CA TRP A 6 -6.85 -4.15 16.68
C TRP A 6 -7.33 -3.57 15.36
N VAL A 7 -8.43 -2.86 15.43
CA VAL A 7 -9.02 -2.24 14.26
C VAL A 7 -8.05 -1.22 13.69
N LEU A 8 -7.46 -0.42 14.56
CA LEU A 8 -6.51 0.59 14.14
C LEU A 8 -5.33 -0.04 13.42
N MET A 9 -4.84 -1.13 13.95
CA MET A 9 -3.72 -1.83 13.35
C MET A 9 -4.09 -2.37 11.98
N LEU A 10 -5.25 -2.97 11.88
CA LEU A 10 -5.69 -3.51 10.61
C LEU A 10 -5.86 -2.43 9.56
N VAL A 11 -6.49 -1.34 9.96
CA VAL A 11 -6.70 -0.23 9.04
C VAL A 11 -5.37 0.38 8.62
N GLY A 12 -4.48 0.55 9.57
CA GLY A 12 -3.17 1.10 9.26
C GLY A 12 -2.39 0.21 8.32
N MET A 13 -2.45 -1.07 8.55
CA MET A 13 -1.75 -2.02 7.70
C MET A 13 -2.33 -2.02 6.29
N ALA A 14 -3.63 -2.06 6.21
CA ALA A 14 -4.30 -2.06 4.92
C ALA A 14 -4.01 -0.77 4.16
N GLY A 15 -4.04 0.35 4.85
CA GLY A 15 -3.74 1.62 4.22
C GLY A 15 -2.30 1.69 3.74
N PHE A 16 -1.39 1.21 4.56
CA PHE A 16 0.02 1.20 4.20
C PHE A 16 0.25 0.35 2.96
N TRP A 17 -0.30 -0.83 2.95
CA TRP A 17 -0.16 -1.71 1.81
C TRP A 17 -0.80 -1.14 0.56
N ALA A 18 -1.92 -0.49 0.71
CA ALA A 18 -2.59 0.13 -0.43
C ALA A 18 -1.69 1.20 -1.05
N VAL A 19 -1.06 2.01 -0.21
CA VAL A 19 -0.17 3.05 -0.70
C VAL A 19 1.05 2.43 -1.36
N VAL A 20 1.60 1.40 -0.76
CA VAL A 20 2.78 0.75 -1.32
C VAL A 20 2.47 0.15 -2.68
N LEU A 21 1.36 -0.55 -2.77
CA LEU A 21 0.98 -1.17 -4.03
C LEU A 21 0.70 -0.12 -5.09
N MET A 22 0.08 0.96 -4.69
CA MET A 22 -0.18 2.05 -5.62
C MET A 22 1.12 2.68 -6.10
N GLY A 23 2.06 2.84 -5.20
CA GLY A 23 3.35 3.40 -5.56
C GLY A 23 4.09 2.53 -6.54
N ILE A 24 4.11 1.25 -6.29
CA ILE A 24 4.78 0.32 -7.18
C ILE A 24 4.11 0.32 -8.55
N ARG A 25 2.80 0.33 -8.54
CA ARG A 25 2.06 0.34 -9.79
C ARG A 25 2.32 1.60 -10.57
N ALA A 26 2.35 2.72 -9.88
CA ALA A 26 2.61 3.99 -10.54
C ALA A 26 3.99 4.00 -11.19
N LEU A 27 4.95 3.43 -10.51
CA LEU A 27 6.29 3.34 -11.05
C LEU A 27 6.33 2.44 -12.27
N PHE A 28 5.65 1.35 -12.22
CA PHE A 28 5.60 0.43 -13.34
C PHE A 28 4.92 1.05 -14.54
N LEU A 29 3.82 1.72 -14.30
CA LEU A 29 3.08 2.33 -15.40
C LEU A 29 3.78 3.55 -15.95
N ALA A 30 4.45 4.28 -15.08
CA ALA A 30 5.11 5.51 -15.52
C ALA A 30 6.45 5.23 -16.15
N GLY A 31 7.26 4.43 -15.49
CA GLY A 31 8.59 4.20 -15.97
C GLY A 31 8.85 2.78 -16.41
N GLY A 32 7.99 1.88 -15.96
CA GLY A 32 8.26 0.48 -16.19
C GLY A 32 8.17 0.06 -17.63
N ASN A 33 7.58 0.86 -18.41
CA ASN A 33 7.47 0.50 -19.81
C ASN A 33 8.76 0.73 -20.55
N THR A 34 9.78 1.11 -19.90
CA THR A 34 11.04 1.20 -20.58
C THR A 34 11.42 -0.14 -21.11
N PRO A 35 11.60 -0.27 -22.33
CA PRO A 35 12.06 -1.51 -22.90
C PRO A 35 13.48 -1.67 -22.51
N ALA A 36 13.73 -2.60 -21.79
CA ALA A 36 15.09 -2.77 -21.34
C ALA A 36 16.07 -2.86 -22.48
#